data_1f0194a80574182b1bb85af53b3982c2
#
_entry.id   1f0194a80574182b1bb85af53b3982c2
#
_cell.length_a   1.000
_cell.length_b   1.000
_cell.length_c   1.000
_cell.angle_alpha   90.00
_cell.angle_beta   90.00
_cell.angle_gamma   90.00
#
_symmetry.space_group_name_H-M   'P 1'
#
loop_
_entity.id
_entity.type
_entity.pdbx_description
1 polymer ?
#
loop_
_entity_poly.entity_id
_entity_poly.type
_entity_poly.pdbx_seq_one_letter_code
_entity_poly.pdbx_strand_id
1 'polypeptide(L)'
;MKKYLLLVCALSCIVFAKAKDWTQYVNPLMGSQSSFELSTGNTYPAIARPWGMNFWTPQTGKMGDGWQYTYTANKIRGFKQTHQPSPWINDYGQFSIMPIVGKPEFNEEKRASWFAHKGETATPYYYKVYLAEHDVVTEMAPTERAVLFRFTFPENDHSYVVVDAFDKGSYIKVIPEENKIIGYTTRNSGGVPENFKNYFIIEFDKPFTYKATVANGNLQENVTEQTTEHAGAIIGFQTHKGEQVHARIASSFISFEQAALNMKELGKDNIEQLAKKGKEAWNQVLGKIEVEGGNLDQYRTFYSCLYRSLLFPRKFYELDAAGQPVHYSPYNGQVLPGYMYTDTGFWDTFRCLFPLLNLMYPSVNKEMQEGLINTYKESGFFPEWASPGHRGCMVGNNSASVLVDAYMKGYRNFDAKEAYKACLRAAEYDTTGIKCPDLVLPHLMPKAKYYKNAIGYIPCDRENESVAKALEYA
;
A
#
# COMPACT_ATOMS: atom_id res chain seq x y z
N MET A 1 15.19 -12.44 60.01
CA MET A 1 16.18 -12.10 58.98
C MET A 1 16.19 -13.03 57.75
N LYS A 2 16.06 -14.36 57.84
CA LYS A 2 16.07 -15.29 56.68
C LYS A 2 14.89 -15.12 55.71
N LYS A 3 13.72 -14.70 56.16
CA LYS A 3 12.54 -14.47 55.29
C LYS A 3 12.62 -13.21 54.40
N TYR A 4 13.34 -12.17 54.82
CA TYR A 4 13.54 -10.98 54.02
C TYR A 4 14.65 -11.10 52.98
N LEU A 5 15.62 -12.02 53.21
CA LEU A 5 16.70 -12.29 52.24
C LEU A 5 16.18 -13.03 51.01
N LEU A 6 15.16 -13.90 51.18
CA LEU A 6 14.52 -14.61 50.06
C LEU A 6 13.64 -13.69 49.19
N LEU A 7 13.04 -12.64 49.79
CA LEU A 7 12.22 -11.68 49.05
C LEU A 7 13.08 -10.72 48.23
N VAL A 8 14.27 -10.35 48.71
CA VAL A 8 15.22 -9.50 47.95
C VAL A 8 15.86 -10.26 46.79
N CYS A 9 16.14 -11.55 46.94
CA CYS A 9 16.64 -12.39 45.85
C CYS A 9 15.58 -12.68 44.76
N ALA A 10 14.29 -12.71 45.12
CA ALA A 10 13.21 -12.86 44.13
C ALA A 10 12.94 -11.59 43.33
N LEU A 11 13.21 -10.40 43.89
CA LEU A 11 13.07 -9.12 43.16
C LEU A 11 14.27 -8.78 42.26
N SER A 12 15.44 -9.39 42.47
CA SER A 12 16.64 -9.13 41.66
C SER A 12 16.74 -10.01 40.40
N CYS A 13 15.79 -10.91 40.17
CA CYS A 13 15.72 -11.78 38.97
C CYS A 13 14.67 -11.37 37.96
N ILE A 14 14.17 -10.11 38.01
CA ILE A 14 13.50 -9.55 36.83
C ILE A 14 14.60 -9.18 35.83
N VAL A 15 15.20 -10.15 35.20
CA VAL A 15 15.92 -9.95 33.96
C VAL A 15 14.85 -9.47 32.97
N PHE A 16 14.83 -8.17 32.68
CA PHE A 16 14.13 -7.67 31.52
C PHE A 16 14.73 -8.39 30.32
N ALA A 17 14.13 -9.50 29.91
CA ALA A 17 14.44 -10.12 28.65
C ALA A 17 14.15 -9.04 27.60
N LYS A 18 15.20 -8.43 27.05
CA LYS A 18 15.08 -7.44 26.00
C LYS A 18 14.27 -8.11 24.88
N ALA A 19 13.10 -7.59 24.59
CA ALA A 19 12.25 -8.15 23.53
C ALA A 19 13.11 -8.31 22.26
N LYS A 20 13.10 -9.50 21.66
CA LYS A 20 13.86 -9.77 20.45
C LYS A 20 13.40 -8.81 19.35
N ASP A 21 14.34 -8.22 18.64
CA ASP A 21 14.09 -7.30 17.54
C ASP A 21 14.28 -8.02 16.20
N TRP A 22 13.19 -8.54 15.65
CA TRP A 22 13.19 -9.24 14.38
C TRP A 22 13.33 -8.31 13.19
N THR A 23 12.90 -7.04 13.34
CA THR A 23 12.99 -6.03 12.28
C THR A 23 14.43 -5.71 11.88
N GLN A 24 15.42 -5.96 12.74
CA GLN A 24 16.85 -5.77 12.42
C GLN A 24 17.34 -6.67 11.27
N TYR A 25 16.63 -7.76 10.99
CA TYR A 25 16.96 -8.68 9.91
C TYR A 25 16.24 -8.36 8.60
N VAL A 26 15.23 -7.49 8.62
CA VAL A 26 14.45 -7.14 7.44
C VAL A 26 15.20 -6.11 6.59
N ASN A 27 15.41 -6.44 5.32
CA ASN A 27 15.93 -5.52 4.32
C ASN A 27 14.85 -5.19 3.28
N PRO A 28 14.16 -4.03 3.39
CA PRO A 28 13.15 -3.61 2.41
C PRO A 28 13.70 -3.35 1.01
N LEU A 29 15.02 -3.16 0.86
CA LEU A 29 15.66 -2.94 -0.45
C LEU A 29 15.93 -4.26 -1.20
N MET A 30 15.79 -5.42 -0.54
CA MET A 30 16.02 -6.72 -1.18
C MET A 30 15.02 -6.93 -2.33
N GLY A 31 15.53 -7.32 -3.52
CA GLY A 31 14.72 -7.56 -4.72
C GLY A 31 14.36 -6.29 -5.51
N SER A 32 14.90 -5.11 -5.15
CA SER A 32 14.62 -3.86 -5.85
C SER A 32 15.62 -3.51 -6.97
N GLN A 33 16.65 -4.34 -7.18
CA GLN A 33 17.54 -4.23 -8.33
C GLN A 33 16.92 -4.92 -9.55
N SER A 34 15.81 -4.38 -10.04
CA SER A 34 15.04 -4.94 -11.15
C SER A 34 14.67 -3.86 -12.16
N SER A 35 14.48 -4.28 -13.41
CA SER A 35 13.94 -3.49 -14.49
C SER A 35 12.96 -4.32 -15.31
N PHE A 36 12.39 -3.74 -16.35
CA PHE A 36 11.55 -4.48 -17.30
C PHE A 36 12.35 -5.60 -18.00
N GLU A 37 13.62 -5.34 -18.34
CA GLU A 37 14.50 -6.28 -19.04
C GLU A 37 15.10 -7.33 -18.11
N LEU A 38 15.31 -6.99 -16.85
CA LEU A 38 15.97 -7.86 -15.87
C LEU A 38 15.17 -7.94 -14.57
N SER A 39 14.41 -9.02 -14.44
CA SER A 39 13.61 -9.32 -13.25
C SER A 39 14.47 -10.02 -12.20
N THR A 40 14.83 -9.30 -11.14
CA THR A 40 15.61 -9.79 -9.99
C THR A 40 14.89 -9.60 -8.65
N GLY A 41 13.55 -9.73 -8.65
CA GLY A 41 12.70 -9.61 -7.47
C GLY A 41 11.50 -8.71 -7.67
N ASN A 42 11.59 -7.68 -8.52
CA ASN A 42 10.48 -6.76 -8.87
C ASN A 42 9.79 -6.12 -7.67
N THR A 43 10.56 -5.80 -6.64
CA THR A 43 10.07 -5.19 -5.41
C THR A 43 10.49 -3.74 -5.30
N TYR A 44 9.89 -3.03 -4.35
CA TYR A 44 10.30 -1.70 -3.92
C TYR A 44 10.37 -1.68 -2.38
N PRO A 45 11.07 -0.71 -1.76
CA PRO A 45 11.06 -0.57 -0.31
C PRO A 45 9.68 -0.08 0.15
N ALA A 46 8.85 -1.00 0.61
CA ALA A 46 7.52 -0.69 1.14
C ALA A 46 7.62 -0.30 2.60
N ILE A 47 7.55 1.00 2.89
CA ILE A 47 7.52 1.52 4.25
C ILE A 47 6.05 1.62 4.66
N ALA A 48 5.62 0.71 5.56
CA ALA A 48 4.21 0.51 5.86
C ALA A 48 3.99 -0.18 7.21
N ARG A 49 2.74 -0.30 7.64
CA ARG A 49 2.31 -1.27 8.67
C ARG A 49 2.05 -2.63 8.01
N PRO A 50 2.08 -3.74 8.77
CA PRO A 50 1.66 -5.04 8.24
C PRO A 50 0.25 -4.94 7.64
N TRP A 51 0.08 -5.38 6.39
CA TRP A 51 -1.19 -5.28 5.63
C TRP A 51 -1.81 -3.87 5.58
N GLY A 52 -1.02 -2.82 5.81
CA GLY A 52 -1.52 -1.43 5.85
C GLY A 52 -2.21 -1.02 4.55
N MET A 53 -3.14 -0.08 4.62
CA MET A 53 -3.83 0.43 3.44
C MET A 53 -2.85 1.18 2.52
N ASN A 54 -1.99 2.00 3.08
CA ASN A 54 -1.05 2.83 2.33
C ASN A 54 0.39 2.38 2.55
N PHE A 55 1.12 2.22 1.46
CA PHE A 55 2.57 2.04 1.49
C PHE A 55 3.24 3.31 0.98
N TRP A 56 4.42 3.58 1.50
CA TRP A 56 5.26 4.69 1.07
C TRP A 56 6.59 4.18 0.54
N THR A 57 7.09 4.81 -0.50
CA THR A 57 8.37 4.45 -1.11
C THR A 57 9.06 5.68 -1.70
N PRO A 58 10.42 5.78 -1.65
CA PRO A 58 11.11 6.73 -2.50
C PRO A 58 10.86 6.36 -3.97
N GLN A 59 10.69 7.36 -4.81
CA GLN A 59 10.44 7.20 -6.24
C GLN A 59 11.71 7.52 -7.02
N THR A 60 12.27 6.53 -7.69
CA THR A 60 13.41 6.72 -8.62
C THR A 60 12.97 6.59 -10.08
N GLY A 61 11.91 5.84 -10.38
CA GLY A 61 11.28 5.71 -11.68
C GLY A 61 10.43 6.93 -12.05
N LYS A 62 10.09 7.06 -13.32
CA LYS A 62 9.17 8.09 -13.82
C LYS A 62 7.75 7.85 -13.32
N MET A 63 6.93 8.90 -13.39
CA MET A 63 5.50 8.77 -13.13
C MET A 63 4.88 7.70 -14.04
N GLY A 64 4.18 6.72 -13.43
CA GLY A 64 3.56 5.60 -14.15
C GLY A 64 4.48 4.41 -14.42
N ASP A 65 5.76 4.50 -14.09
CA ASP A 65 6.68 3.37 -14.19
C ASP A 65 6.32 2.29 -13.15
N GLY A 66 6.21 1.04 -13.59
CA GLY A 66 6.00 -0.11 -12.72
C GLY A 66 7.21 -0.40 -11.81
N TRP A 67 8.42 -0.05 -12.23
CA TRP A 67 9.65 -0.11 -11.42
C TRP A 67 9.89 1.22 -10.72
N GLN A 68 8.99 1.57 -9.80
CA GLN A 68 8.95 2.85 -9.11
C GLN A 68 10.18 3.15 -8.24
N TYR A 69 10.91 2.14 -7.80
CA TYR A 69 12.23 2.24 -7.16
C TYR A 69 13.15 1.15 -7.70
N THR A 70 14.33 1.55 -8.16
CA THR A 70 15.39 0.64 -8.60
C THR A 70 16.64 0.90 -7.80
N TYR A 71 17.24 -0.13 -7.19
CA TYR A 71 18.40 -0.01 -6.31
C TYR A 71 19.62 0.65 -6.99
N THR A 72 19.81 0.41 -8.28
CA THR A 72 20.91 1.01 -9.05
C THR A 72 20.69 2.47 -9.45
N ALA A 73 19.51 3.03 -9.22
CA ALA A 73 19.24 4.43 -9.46
C ALA A 73 19.94 5.32 -8.43
N ASN A 74 20.30 6.52 -8.84
CA ASN A 74 21.07 7.48 -8.03
C ASN A 74 20.32 8.80 -7.80
N LYS A 75 19.07 8.92 -8.27
CA LYS A 75 18.23 10.09 -8.05
C LYS A 75 16.86 9.71 -7.55
N ILE A 76 16.36 10.45 -6.56
CA ILE A 76 14.99 10.39 -6.05
C ILE A 76 14.21 11.57 -6.63
N ARG A 77 13.00 11.29 -7.19
CA ARG A 77 12.08 12.26 -7.80
C ARG A 77 10.98 12.72 -6.85
N GLY A 78 10.74 11.95 -5.80
CA GLY A 78 9.70 12.19 -4.79
C GLY A 78 9.58 11.01 -3.84
N PHE A 79 8.69 11.17 -2.85
CA PHE A 79 8.27 10.12 -1.93
C PHE A 79 6.79 9.85 -2.23
N LYS A 80 6.52 8.66 -2.69
CA LYS A 80 5.24 8.28 -3.29
C LYS A 80 4.42 7.45 -2.34
N GLN A 81 3.13 7.80 -2.17
CA GLN A 81 2.16 6.84 -1.69
C GLN A 81 1.87 5.84 -2.82
N THR A 82 1.88 4.56 -2.53
CA THR A 82 1.73 3.51 -3.53
C THR A 82 0.82 2.38 -3.05
N HIS A 83 0.07 1.85 -4.00
CA HIS A 83 -0.79 0.67 -3.82
C HIS A 83 -0.41 -0.44 -4.81
N GLN A 84 0.77 -0.35 -5.40
CA GLN A 84 1.22 -1.30 -6.41
C GLN A 84 1.53 -2.68 -5.82
N PRO A 85 0.85 -3.74 -6.28
CA PRO A 85 1.19 -5.12 -5.88
C PRO A 85 2.29 -5.73 -6.76
N SER A 86 2.41 -5.28 -8.01
CA SER A 86 3.34 -5.79 -9.00
C SER A 86 3.60 -4.75 -10.09
N PRO A 87 4.80 -4.71 -10.71
CA PRO A 87 5.09 -3.79 -11.80
C PRO A 87 4.14 -3.93 -12.99
N TRP A 88 3.70 -5.13 -13.31
CA TRP A 88 2.81 -5.42 -14.45
C TRP A 88 1.35 -5.04 -14.19
N ILE A 89 0.86 -5.19 -12.96
CA ILE A 89 -0.47 -4.72 -12.55
C ILE A 89 -0.45 -3.20 -12.41
N ASN A 90 0.70 -2.63 -12.08
CA ASN A 90 0.94 -1.22 -11.84
C ASN A 90 0.17 -0.70 -10.61
N ASP A 91 -0.01 0.61 -10.49
CA ASP A 91 -0.42 1.33 -9.29
C ASP A 91 -1.78 2.01 -9.48
N TYR A 92 -2.40 2.42 -8.39
CA TYR A 92 -3.64 3.19 -8.39
C TYR A 92 -3.69 4.14 -7.19
N GLY A 93 -4.37 5.27 -7.34
CA GLY A 93 -4.58 6.23 -6.27
C GLY A 93 -3.29 6.86 -5.70
N GLN A 94 -2.21 6.85 -6.47
CA GLN A 94 -0.92 7.32 -6.02
C GLN A 94 -0.76 8.84 -6.16
N PHE A 95 -0.01 9.43 -5.26
CA PHE A 95 0.50 10.82 -5.31
C PHE A 95 1.87 10.86 -4.65
N SER A 96 2.61 11.95 -4.84
CA SER A 96 3.95 12.09 -4.24
C SER A 96 4.19 13.47 -3.62
N ILE A 97 5.17 13.51 -2.71
CA ILE A 97 5.66 14.71 -2.06
C ILE A 97 7.19 14.77 -2.21
N MET A 98 7.75 15.98 -2.46
CA MET A 98 9.18 16.17 -2.62
C MET A 98 9.64 17.52 -2.05
N PRO A 99 10.56 17.55 -1.08
CA PRO A 99 11.22 18.79 -0.66
C PRO A 99 12.28 19.21 -1.66
N ILE A 100 12.32 20.49 -1.98
CA ILE A 100 13.32 21.10 -2.88
C ILE A 100 13.79 22.45 -2.36
N VAL A 101 14.92 22.93 -2.82
CA VAL A 101 15.49 24.24 -2.44
C VAL A 101 15.87 25.01 -3.70
N GLY A 102 15.71 26.33 -3.68
CA GLY A 102 16.16 27.28 -4.71
C GLY A 102 15.06 27.77 -5.63
N LYS A 103 14.52 26.95 -6.52
CA LYS A 103 13.46 27.36 -7.45
C LYS A 103 12.24 26.46 -7.31
N PRO A 104 11.02 27.00 -7.46
CA PRO A 104 9.80 26.19 -7.46
C PRO A 104 9.71 25.37 -8.77
N GLU A 105 10.20 24.14 -8.73
CA GLU A 105 10.28 23.25 -9.91
C GLU A 105 9.32 22.06 -9.74
N PHE A 106 8.36 21.93 -10.64
CA PHE A 106 7.38 20.83 -10.62
C PHE A 106 7.81 19.61 -11.42
N ASN A 107 8.58 19.81 -12.49
CA ASN A 107 8.98 18.71 -13.36
C ASN A 107 9.80 17.66 -12.60
N GLU A 108 9.38 16.39 -12.62
CA GLU A 108 9.95 15.32 -11.82
C GLU A 108 11.42 15.01 -12.12
N GLU A 109 11.90 15.23 -13.36
CA GLU A 109 13.29 15.04 -13.75
C GLU A 109 14.18 16.17 -13.21
N LYS A 110 13.66 17.42 -13.27
CA LYS A 110 14.41 18.60 -12.85
C LYS A 110 14.48 18.76 -11.35
N ARG A 111 13.40 18.35 -10.62
CA ARG A 111 13.36 18.37 -9.15
C ARG A 111 14.11 17.21 -8.52
N ALA A 112 14.49 16.18 -9.30
CA ALA A 112 15.12 14.97 -8.78
C ALA A 112 16.47 15.28 -8.14
N SER A 113 16.72 14.69 -6.98
CA SER A 113 17.94 14.87 -6.20
C SER A 113 18.81 13.62 -6.18
N TRP A 114 20.12 13.82 -6.27
CA TRP A 114 21.09 12.76 -6.01
C TRP A 114 20.98 12.25 -4.58
N PHE A 115 21.14 10.95 -4.40
CA PHE A 115 21.25 10.28 -3.11
C PHE A 115 22.29 9.15 -3.17
N ALA A 116 22.70 8.68 -2.02
CA ALA A 116 23.57 7.52 -1.90
C ALA A 116 23.03 6.57 -0.82
N HIS A 117 23.14 5.27 -1.05
CA HIS A 117 22.68 4.24 -0.08
C HIS A 117 23.38 4.32 1.28
N LYS A 118 24.60 4.91 1.35
CA LYS A 118 25.28 5.20 2.64
C LYS A 118 24.52 6.22 3.51
N GLY A 119 23.75 7.11 2.87
CA GLY A 119 22.89 8.11 3.52
C GLY A 119 21.42 7.70 3.57
N GLU A 120 21.09 6.47 3.15
CA GLU A 120 19.75 5.92 3.14
C GLU A 120 19.56 4.95 4.30
N THR A 121 18.46 5.09 5.02
CA THR A 121 17.99 4.12 6.01
C THR A 121 16.61 3.67 5.60
N ALA A 122 16.46 2.38 5.31
CA ALA A 122 15.19 1.77 4.95
C ALA A 122 14.87 0.63 5.94
N THR A 123 13.81 0.80 6.72
CA THR A 123 13.23 -0.23 7.58
C THR A 123 11.76 -0.42 7.19
N PRO A 124 11.09 -1.50 7.61
CA PRO A 124 9.67 -1.67 7.30
C PRO A 124 8.75 -0.52 7.74
N TYR A 125 9.16 0.26 8.72
CA TYR A 125 8.34 1.25 9.45
C TYR A 125 8.91 2.66 9.46
N TYR A 126 10.09 2.88 8.88
CA TYR A 126 10.77 4.17 8.88
C TYR A 126 11.73 4.25 7.70
N TYR A 127 11.76 5.41 7.07
CA TYR A 127 12.71 5.72 6.00
C TYR A 127 13.37 7.05 6.25
N LYS A 128 14.65 7.16 5.88
CA LYS A 128 15.43 8.39 5.94
C LYS A 128 16.41 8.43 4.79
N VAL A 129 16.58 9.60 4.18
CA VAL A 129 17.57 9.82 3.13
C VAL A 129 18.03 11.27 3.10
N TYR A 130 19.28 11.49 2.70
CA TYR A 130 19.81 12.80 2.39
C TYR A 130 19.72 13.06 0.90
N LEU A 131 19.11 14.18 0.51
CA LEU A 131 18.89 14.66 -0.84
C LEU A 131 19.97 15.71 -1.17
N ALA A 132 21.01 15.30 -1.89
CA ALA A 132 22.23 16.11 -2.04
C ALA A 132 22.05 17.37 -2.90
N GLU A 133 21.16 17.36 -3.91
CA GLU A 133 20.89 18.51 -4.78
C GLU A 133 20.22 19.66 -4.00
N HIS A 134 19.44 19.31 -2.97
CA HIS A 134 18.63 20.25 -2.19
C HIS A 134 19.16 20.47 -0.77
N ASP A 135 20.20 19.75 -0.36
CA ASP A 135 20.72 19.77 1.02
C ASP A 135 19.63 19.51 2.07
N VAL A 136 18.73 18.56 1.79
CA VAL A 136 17.59 18.24 2.66
C VAL A 136 17.67 16.81 3.16
N VAL A 137 17.47 16.62 4.47
CA VAL A 137 17.19 15.28 5.02
C VAL A 137 15.69 15.07 5.05
N THR A 138 15.23 13.99 4.43
CA THR A 138 13.83 13.57 4.43
C THR A 138 13.66 12.32 5.26
N GLU A 139 12.69 12.33 6.17
CA GLU A 139 12.31 11.20 7.01
C GLU A 139 10.82 10.96 6.92
N MET A 140 10.38 9.69 7.04
CA MET A 140 8.95 9.34 7.09
C MET A 140 8.69 8.12 7.98
N ALA A 141 7.56 8.16 8.69
CA ALA A 141 7.06 7.05 9.51
C ALA A 141 5.54 6.90 9.34
N PRO A 142 5.07 5.81 8.68
CA PRO A 142 3.66 5.60 8.39
C PRO A 142 2.89 4.90 9.53
N THR A 143 1.58 5.13 9.54
CA THR A 143 0.56 4.29 10.17
C THR A 143 -0.12 3.40 9.12
N GLU A 144 -1.33 2.90 9.34
CA GLU A 144 -2.05 2.12 8.32
C GLU A 144 -2.55 2.99 7.16
N ARG A 145 -3.04 4.22 7.46
CA ARG A 145 -3.70 5.13 6.49
C ARG A 145 -3.09 6.51 6.43
N ALA A 146 -2.12 6.80 7.33
CA ALA A 146 -1.48 8.11 7.41
C ALA A 146 0.04 7.98 7.48
N VAL A 147 0.76 9.10 7.37
CA VAL A 147 2.21 9.18 7.51
C VAL A 147 2.62 10.55 8.05
N LEU A 148 3.66 10.57 8.85
CA LEU A 148 4.36 11.80 9.23
C LEU A 148 5.66 11.90 8.44
N PHE A 149 5.84 13.01 7.74
CA PHE A 149 7.12 13.43 7.16
C PHE A 149 7.80 14.47 8.02
N ARG A 150 9.13 14.44 8.01
CA ARG A 150 10.00 15.47 8.54
C ARG A 150 11.04 15.83 7.49
N PHE A 151 11.06 17.09 7.09
CA PHE A 151 12.05 17.66 6.18
C PHE A 151 12.98 18.55 6.99
N THR A 152 14.26 18.24 7.04
CA THR A 152 15.28 19.09 7.66
C THR A 152 15.98 19.88 6.58
N PHE A 153 15.72 21.18 6.54
CA PHE A 153 16.19 22.09 5.50
C PHE A 153 17.51 22.78 5.88
N PRO A 154 18.30 23.27 4.90
CA PRO A 154 19.36 24.23 5.11
C PRO A 154 18.79 25.62 5.46
N GLU A 155 19.64 26.59 5.75
CA GLU A 155 19.25 27.99 5.78
C GLU A 155 18.98 28.49 4.37
N ASN A 156 17.72 28.84 4.06
CA ASN A 156 17.31 29.30 2.74
C ASN A 156 15.96 30.02 2.77
N ASP A 157 15.85 31.12 2.02
CA ASP A 157 14.59 31.85 1.84
C ASP A 157 13.64 31.17 0.84
N HIS A 158 14.13 30.15 0.12
CA HIS A 158 13.46 29.46 -0.98
C HIS A 158 13.47 27.93 -0.76
N SER A 159 12.97 27.49 0.39
CA SER A 159 12.70 26.08 0.70
C SER A 159 11.28 25.73 0.31
N TYR A 160 11.08 24.68 -0.47
CA TYR A 160 9.76 24.32 -0.98
C TYR A 160 9.43 22.86 -0.72
N VAL A 161 8.13 22.58 -0.73
CA VAL A 161 7.59 21.22 -0.82
C VAL A 161 6.65 21.15 -2.03
N VAL A 162 6.93 20.23 -2.92
CA VAL A 162 6.13 19.92 -4.10
C VAL A 162 5.17 18.79 -3.77
N VAL A 163 3.89 18.96 -4.06
CA VAL A 163 2.86 17.91 -4.01
C VAL A 163 2.41 17.64 -5.44
N ASP A 164 2.54 16.41 -5.87
CA ASP A 164 2.22 15.94 -7.22
C ASP A 164 1.08 14.93 -7.14
N ALA A 165 -0.12 15.31 -7.60
CA ALA A 165 -1.32 14.47 -7.56
C ALA A 165 -1.44 13.54 -8.77
N PHE A 166 -0.42 13.50 -9.62
CA PHE A 166 -0.25 12.68 -10.81
C PHE A 166 -1.27 12.94 -11.92
N ASP A 167 -1.02 12.37 -13.07
CA ASP A 167 -1.84 12.48 -14.28
C ASP A 167 -3.11 11.59 -14.26
N LYS A 168 -3.88 11.60 -15.32
CA LYS A 168 -5.17 10.90 -15.53
C LYS A 168 -6.32 11.44 -14.67
N GLY A 169 -6.27 12.71 -14.36
CA GLY A 169 -7.29 13.43 -13.60
C GLY A 169 -6.93 13.57 -12.13
N SER A 170 -6.76 14.82 -11.72
CA SER A 170 -6.46 15.12 -10.33
C SER A 170 -6.98 16.53 -9.93
N TYR A 171 -7.10 16.70 -8.63
CA TYR A 171 -7.53 17.93 -7.99
C TYR A 171 -6.57 18.29 -6.87
N ILE A 172 -6.32 19.58 -6.72
CA ILE A 172 -5.56 20.11 -5.60
C ILE A 172 -6.08 21.47 -5.17
N LYS A 173 -6.08 21.71 -3.86
CA LYS A 173 -6.40 23.01 -3.25
C LYS A 173 -5.42 23.30 -2.13
N VAL A 174 -4.79 24.46 -2.20
CA VAL A 174 -3.95 25.03 -1.14
C VAL A 174 -4.81 25.93 -0.26
N ILE A 175 -4.81 25.71 1.05
CA ILE A 175 -5.55 26.45 2.07
C ILE A 175 -4.53 27.08 3.01
N PRO A 176 -3.98 28.25 2.67
CA PRO A 176 -2.82 28.81 3.38
C PRO A 176 -3.13 29.19 4.84
N GLU A 177 -4.35 29.63 5.13
CA GLU A 177 -4.83 30.00 6.47
C GLU A 177 -4.88 28.81 7.44
N GLU A 178 -4.90 27.57 6.91
CA GLU A 178 -4.87 26.33 7.68
C GLU A 178 -3.52 25.59 7.56
N ASN A 179 -2.54 26.15 6.83
CA ASN A 179 -1.30 25.46 6.47
C ASN A 179 -1.56 24.07 5.85
N LYS A 180 -2.56 23.97 4.98
CA LYS A 180 -3.13 22.72 4.51
C LYS A 180 -3.18 22.65 2.99
N ILE A 181 -3.02 21.44 2.48
CA ILE A 181 -3.36 21.08 1.11
C ILE A 181 -4.36 19.92 1.16
N ILE A 182 -5.41 20.01 0.33
CA ILE A 182 -6.29 18.87 0.06
C ILE A 182 -6.24 18.56 -1.42
N GLY A 183 -6.44 17.30 -1.77
CA GLY A 183 -6.49 16.90 -3.17
C GLY A 183 -7.01 15.49 -3.34
N TYR A 184 -7.23 15.11 -4.59
CA TYR A 184 -7.48 13.72 -4.96
C TYR A 184 -6.81 13.37 -6.29
N THR A 185 -6.57 12.11 -6.49
CA THR A 185 -6.19 11.53 -7.77
C THR A 185 -7.20 10.48 -8.20
N THR A 186 -7.50 10.45 -9.49
CA THR A 186 -8.31 9.40 -10.11
C THR A 186 -7.44 8.36 -10.83
N ARG A 187 -6.11 8.54 -10.79
CA ARG A 187 -5.18 7.66 -11.48
C ARG A 187 -5.36 6.21 -11.04
N ASN A 188 -5.53 5.35 -12.00
CA ASN A 188 -5.64 3.91 -11.80
C ASN A 188 -5.11 3.16 -13.03
N SER A 189 -4.92 1.86 -12.89
CA SER A 189 -4.49 0.95 -13.96
C SER A 189 -5.65 0.11 -14.52
N GLY A 190 -6.90 0.48 -14.22
CA GLY A 190 -8.14 -0.18 -14.67
C GLY A 190 -8.83 -1.00 -13.58
N GLY A 191 -10.01 -1.50 -13.90
CA GLY A 191 -10.80 -2.36 -13.01
C GLY A 191 -11.52 -1.64 -11.88
N VAL A 192 -11.80 -0.33 -12.00
CA VAL A 192 -12.50 0.49 -11.00
C VAL A 192 -13.64 1.27 -11.62
N PRO A 193 -14.71 1.61 -10.85
CA PRO A 193 -15.78 2.50 -11.26
C PRO A 193 -15.28 3.91 -11.58
N GLU A 194 -16.03 4.65 -12.40
CA GLU A 194 -15.70 6.03 -12.84
C GLU A 194 -15.55 7.03 -11.69
N ASN A 195 -16.24 6.80 -10.57
CA ASN A 195 -16.16 7.66 -9.39
C ASN A 195 -14.97 7.36 -8.48
N PHE A 196 -14.06 6.46 -8.88
CA PHE A 196 -12.86 6.12 -8.12
C PHE A 196 -12.00 7.35 -7.86
N LYS A 197 -11.67 7.58 -6.59
CA LYS A 197 -10.74 8.63 -6.14
C LYS A 197 -9.95 8.15 -4.93
N ASN A 198 -8.71 8.59 -4.84
CA ASN A 198 -7.97 8.60 -3.59
C ASN A 198 -7.84 10.05 -3.13
N TYR A 199 -8.60 10.42 -2.11
CA TYR A 199 -8.57 11.72 -1.46
C TYR A 199 -7.39 11.80 -0.50
N PHE A 200 -6.72 12.94 -0.42
CA PHE A 200 -5.64 13.14 0.55
C PHE A 200 -5.71 14.52 1.20
N ILE A 201 -5.22 14.58 2.43
CA ILE A 201 -5.04 15.80 3.22
C ILE A 201 -3.60 15.86 3.67
N ILE A 202 -2.97 17.02 3.53
CA ILE A 202 -1.61 17.31 4.00
C ILE A 202 -1.67 18.54 4.90
N GLU A 203 -1.28 18.41 6.16
CA GLU A 203 -1.20 19.49 7.13
C GLU A 203 0.27 19.76 7.49
N PHE A 204 0.67 21.02 7.39
CA PHE A 204 2.04 21.45 7.73
C PHE A 204 2.07 22.19 9.06
N ASP A 205 3.14 22.04 9.80
CA ASP A 205 3.36 22.71 11.10
C ASP A 205 3.88 24.15 10.97
N LYS A 206 4.09 24.64 9.73
CA LYS A 206 4.62 25.95 9.40
C LYS A 206 3.72 26.70 8.43
N PRO A 207 3.58 28.06 8.59
CA PRO A 207 2.87 28.87 7.61
C PRO A 207 3.64 28.94 6.29
N PHE A 208 2.89 29.04 5.20
CA PHE A 208 3.47 29.15 3.86
C PHE A 208 3.93 30.58 3.57
N THR A 209 5.19 30.75 3.15
CA THR A 209 5.72 32.02 2.63
C THR A 209 5.54 32.13 1.10
N TYR A 210 5.32 31.00 0.42
CA TYR A 210 5.04 30.92 -1.01
C TYR A 210 3.97 29.86 -1.26
N LYS A 211 3.15 30.07 -2.28
CA LYS A 211 2.13 29.13 -2.74
C LYS A 211 1.88 29.26 -4.23
N ALA A 212 1.78 28.13 -4.90
CA ALA A 212 1.34 28.04 -6.29
C ALA A 212 0.65 26.71 -6.53
N THR A 213 -0.29 26.67 -7.46
CA THR A 213 -0.78 25.41 -8.02
C THR A 213 -0.13 25.14 -9.36
N VAL A 214 -0.26 23.91 -9.84
CA VAL A 214 0.26 23.49 -11.14
C VAL A 214 -0.87 22.85 -11.93
N ALA A 215 -1.02 23.26 -13.18
CA ALA A 215 -1.97 22.69 -14.12
C ALA A 215 -1.19 22.18 -15.35
N ASN A 216 -1.14 20.84 -15.52
CA ASN A 216 -0.47 20.20 -16.65
C ASN A 216 0.97 20.69 -16.86
N GLY A 217 1.74 20.79 -15.76
CA GLY A 217 3.13 21.25 -15.76
C GLY A 217 3.32 22.77 -15.72
N ASN A 218 2.25 23.55 -15.84
CA ASN A 218 2.32 25.03 -15.84
C ASN A 218 2.06 25.57 -14.43
N LEU A 219 3.02 26.31 -13.90
CA LEU A 219 2.92 26.95 -12.58
C LEU A 219 1.92 28.13 -12.59
N GLN A 220 1.08 28.21 -11.56
CA GLN A 220 0.00 29.17 -11.38
C GLN A 220 0.10 29.82 -10.00
N GLU A 221 0.87 30.91 -9.85
CA GLU A 221 1.17 31.52 -8.55
C GLU A 221 -0.03 32.18 -7.84
N ASN A 222 -1.01 32.66 -8.62
CA ASN A 222 -2.19 33.34 -8.06
C ASN A 222 -3.44 32.45 -7.97
N VAL A 223 -3.28 31.15 -8.18
CA VAL A 223 -4.37 30.19 -8.17
C VAL A 223 -4.13 29.18 -7.04
N THR A 224 -5.12 29.01 -6.18
CA THR A 224 -5.03 28.11 -5.02
C THR A 224 -5.75 26.77 -5.23
N GLU A 225 -6.49 26.61 -6.34
CA GLU A 225 -7.30 25.44 -6.61
C GLU A 225 -7.25 25.06 -8.09
N GLN A 226 -7.03 23.79 -8.39
CA GLN A 226 -6.97 23.24 -9.75
C GLN A 226 -7.67 21.89 -9.83
N THR A 227 -8.45 21.71 -10.91
CA THR A 227 -8.93 20.39 -11.36
C THR A 227 -8.51 20.23 -12.81
N THR A 228 -7.63 19.29 -13.09
CA THR A 228 -7.05 19.13 -14.43
C THR A 228 -6.54 17.72 -14.63
N GLU A 229 -6.03 17.40 -15.82
CA GLU A 229 -5.43 16.10 -16.13
C GLU A 229 -4.25 15.76 -15.20
N HIS A 230 -3.42 16.77 -14.87
CA HIS A 230 -2.29 16.63 -13.96
C HIS A 230 -2.19 17.88 -13.07
N ALA A 231 -2.74 17.80 -11.85
CA ALA A 231 -2.68 18.85 -10.86
C ALA A 231 -1.52 18.65 -9.88
N GLY A 232 -0.98 19.77 -9.38
CA GLY A 232 0.02 19.80 -8.33
C GLY A 232 0.01 21.09 -7.54
N ALA A 233 0.81 21.15 -6.48
CA ALA A 233 1.04 22.35 -5.70
C ALA A 233 2.51 22.48 -5.32
N ILE A 234 2.97 23.71 -5.16
CA ILE A 234 4.26 24.04 -4.58
C ILE A 234 4.01 25.05 -3.48
N ILE A 235 4.42 24.71 -2.26
CA ILE A 235 4.38 25.62 -1.12
C ILE A 235 5.80 25.90 -0.64
N GLY A 236 6.05 27.08 -0.13
CA GLY A 236 7.38 27.52 0.28
C GLY A 236 7.45 27.92 1.74
N PHE A 237 8.68 27.89 2.25
CA PHE A 237 9.06 28.26 3.60
C PHE A 237 10.35 29.08 3.58
N GLN A 238 10.51 29.95 4.53
CA GLN A 238 11.80 30.52 4.88
C GLN A 238 12.37 29.67 6.03
N THR A 239 13.55 29.11 5.86
CA THR A 239 14.13 28.16 6.80
C THR A 239 15.49 28.61 7.32
N HIS A 240 15.75 28.32 8.59
CA HIS A 240 17.07 28.42 9.20
C HIS A 240 17.84 27.10 9.06
N LYS A 241 19.12 27.12 9.32
CA LYS A 241 19.97 25.92 9.24
C LYS A 241 19.46 24.82 10.18
N GLY A 242 19.13 23.67 9.61
CA GLY A 242 18.63 22.51 10.35
C GLY A 242 17.17 22.64 10.80
N GLU A 243 16.44 23.63 10.28
CA GLU A 243 15.03 23.80 10.59
C GLU A 243 14.20 22.64 10.02
N GLN A 244 13.29 22.15 10.86
CA GLN A 244 12.42 21.04 10.52
C GLN A 244 11.02 21.54 10.16
N VAL A 245 10.52 21.06 9.01
CA VAL A 245 9.14 21.22 8.56
C VAL A 245 8.49 19.85 8.57
N HIS A 246 7.35 19.73 9.24
CA HIS A 246 6.60 18.48 9.31
C HIS A 246 5.37 18.54 8.41
N ALA A 247 5.11 17.42 7.72
CA ALA A 247 3.89 17.21 6.95
C ALA A 247 3.17 15.96 7.48
N ARG A 248 1.95 16.15 7.99
CA ARG A 248 1.02 15.10 8.38
C ARG A 248 0.14 14.81 7.18
N ILE A 249 0.14 13.58 6.70
CA ILE A 249 -0.58 13.18 5.49
C ILE A 249 -1.49 12.01 5.81
N ALA A 250 -2.73 12.07 5.38
CA ALA A 250 -3.64 10.94 5.37
C ALA A 250 -4.43 10.89 4.07
N SER A 251 -4.86 9.70 3.68
CA SER A 251 -5.69 9.51 2.50
C SER A 251 -6.88 8.60 2.78
N SER A 252 -7.85 8.62 1.85
CA SER A 252 -9.07 7.85 1.90
C SER A 252 -9.59 7.59 0.49
N PHE A 253 -10.13 6.41 0.25
CA PHE A 253 -10.88 6.12 -0.98
C PHE A 253 -12.37 6.53 -0.88
N ILE A 254 -12.79 7.06 0.28
CA ILE A 254 -14.19 7.42 0.57
C ILE A 254 -14.44 8.92 0.39
N SER A 255 -13.74 9.78 1.17
CA SER A 255 -13.92 11.24 1.13
C SER A 255 -12.81 11.99 1.86
N PHE A 256 -12.84 13.33 1.80
CA PHE A 256 -11.97 14.18 2.60
C PHE A 256 -12.24 14.05 4.11
N GLU A 257 -13.50 13.93 4.51
CA GLU A 257 -13.90 13.76 5.92
C GLU A 257 -13.32 12.45 6.47
N GLN A 258 -13.36 11.38 5.68
CA GLN A 258 -12.76 10.12 6.06
C GLN A 258 -11.23 10.20 6.10
N ALA A 259 -10.59 10.91 5.18
CA ALA A 259 -9.15 11.17 5.25
C ALA A 259 -8.77 11.94 6.53
N ALA A 260 -9.61 12.89 6.96
CA ALA A 260 -9.43 13.59 8.24
C ALA A 260 -9.61 12.67 9.46
N LEU A 261 -10.49 11.67 9.39
CA LEU A 261 -10.59 10.62 10.42
C LEU A 261 -9.32 9.76 10.43
N ASN A 262 -8.83 9.34 9.29
CA ASN A 262 -7.60 8.55 9.16
C ASN A 262 -6.37 9.32 9.67
N MET A 263 -6.33 10.65 9.54
CA MET A 263 -5.27 11.51 10.10
C MET A 263 -5.12 11.35 11.61
N LYS A 264 -6.20 11.00 12.34
CA LYS A 264 -6.16 10.78 13.79
C LYS A 264 -5.26 9.62 14.20
N GLU A 265 -4.91 8.69 13.28
CA GLU A 265 -3.95 7.61 13.55
C GLU A 265 -2.57 8.14 13.97
N LEU A 266 -2.18 9.33 13.53
CA LEU A 266 -0.91 9.95 13.90
C LEU A 266 -0.92 10.49 15.36
N GLY A 267 -2.10 10.75 15.92
CA GLY A 267 -2.22 11.30 17.26
C GLY A 267 -1.38 12.57 17.45
N LYS A 268 -0.67 12.64 18.55
CA LYS A 268 0.32 13.70 18.89
C LYS A 268 1.77 13.18 18.82
N ASP A 269 1.97 12.02 18.20
CA ASP A 269 3.27 11.38 18.13
C ASP A 269 4.23 12.15 17.22
N ASN A 270 5.48 12.21 17.62
CA ASN A 270 6.57 12.61 16.74
C ASN A 270 7.04 11.41 15.89
N ILE A 271 7.98 11.65 14.97
CA ILE A 271 8.44 10.63 14.03
C ILE A 271 9.13 9.45 14.71
N GLU A 272 9.85 9.68 15.80
CA GLU A 272 10.52 8.64 16.58
C GLU A 272 9.49 7.74 17.30
N GLN A 273 8.42 8.32 17.83
CA GLN A 273 7.33 7.59 18.47
C GLN A 273 6.54 6.75 17.47
N LEU A 274 6.24 7.31 16.29
CA LEU A 274 5.58 6.58 15.20
C LEU A 274 6.46 5.44 14.67
N ALA A 275 7.75 5.68 14.49
CA ALA A 275 8.71 4.65 14.09
C ALA A 275 8.79 3.52 15.14
N LYS A 276 8.82 3.88 16.43
CA LYS A 276 8.80 2.90 17.53
C LYS A 276 7.54 2.04 17.49
N LYS A 277 6.36 2.64 17.37
CA LYS A 277 5.07 1.93 17.23
C LYS A 277 5.05 1.04 15.98
N GLY A 278 5.66 1.50 14.87
CA GLY A 278 5.83 0.70 13.67
C GLY A 278 6.72 -0.52 13.87
N LYS A 279 7.84 -0.33 14.53
CA LYS A 279 8.76 -1.39 14.90
C LYS A 279 8.08 -2.44 15.78
N GLU A 280 7.31 -2.00 16.77
CA GLU A 280 6.55 -2.88 17.66
C GLU A 280 5.52 -3.70 16.88
N ALA A 281 4.74 -3.06 15.99
CA ALA A 281 3.76 -3.75 15.15
C ALA A 281 4.41 -4.81 14.24
N TRP A 282 5.55 -4.51 13.62
CA TRP A 282 6.28 -5.48 12.82
C TRP A 282 6.88 -6.60 13.67
N ASN A 283 7.47 -6.31 14.83
CA ASN A 283 7.99 -7.35 15.72
C ASN A 283 6.89 -8.29 16.22
N GLN A 284 5.68 -7.78 16.45
CA GLN A 284 4.53 -8.60 16.87
C GLN A 284 4.17 -9.66 15.81
N VAL A 285 4.25 -9.33 14.53
CA VAL A 285 3.91 -10.28 13.47
C VAL A 285 5.10 -11.13 13.03
N LEU A 286 6.29 -10.56 12.91
CA LEU A 286 7.51 -11.30 12.53
C LEU A 286 7.91 -12.33 13.61
N GLY A 287 7.77 -11.95 14.89
CA GLY A 287 8.13 -12.80 16.04
C GLY A 287 7.19 -13.98 16.27
N LYS A 288 6.15 -14.16 15.46
CA LYS A 288 5.35 -15.40 15.50
C LYS A 288 6.10 -16.62 14.96
N ILE A 289 7.16 -16.40 14.20
CA ILE A 289 8.05 -17.47 13.72
C ILE A 289 9.47 -17.11 14.14
N GLU A 290 10.00 -17.86 15.11
CA GLU A 290 11.36 -17.72 15.58
C GLU A 290 12.25 -18.78 14.92
N VAL A 291 13.33 -18.34 14.26
CA VAL A 291 14.30 -19.20 13.61
C VAL A 291 15.62 -19.19 14.39
N GLU A 292 16.23 -20.36 14.57
CA GLU A 292 17.51 -20.52 15.24
C GLU A 292 18.49 -21.35 14.38
N GLY A 293 19.78 -21.22 14.65
CA GLY A 293 20.84 -22.05 14.03
C GLY A 293 21.32 -21.56 12.65
N GLY A 294 20.82 -20.42 12.15
CA GLY A 294 21.26 -19.82 10.90
C GLY A 294 22.40 -18.82 11.03
N ASN A 295 23.06 -18.48 9.92
CA ASN A 295 23.95 -17.34 9.83
C ASN A 295 23.15 -16.03 9.57
N LEU A 296 23.81 -14.88 9.60
CA LEU A 296 23.16 -13.56 9.44
C LEU A 296 22.40 -13.42 8.11
N ASP A 297 22.94 -13.93 7.02
CA ASP A 297 22.32 -13.83 5.70
C ASP A 297 21.08 -14.71 5.58
N GLN A 298 21.07 -15.88 6.23
CA GLN A 298 19.88 -16.72 6.33
C GLN A 298 18.77 -16.04 7.16
N TYR A 299 19.10 -15.39 8.28
CA TYR A 299 18.14 -14.59 9.04
C TYR A 299 17.58 -13.44 8.22
N ARG A 300 18.43 -12.70 7.52
CA ARG A 300 18.01 -11.59 6.64
C ARG A 300 17.11 -12.07 5.52
N THR A 301 17.44 -13.16 4.87
CA THR A 301 16.62 -13.75 3.82
C THR A 301 15.26 -14.16 4.37
N PHE A 302 15.24 -14.92 5.46
CA PHE A 302 14.00 -15.41 6.06
C PHE A 302 13.07 -14.25 6.48
N TYR A 303 13.56 -13.32 7.30
CA TYR A 303 12.71 -12.24 7.81
C TYR A 303 12.35 -11.21 6.73
N SER A 304 13.19 -11.01 5.71
CA SER A 304 12.82 -10.16 4.58
C SER A 304 11.75 -10.81 3.71
N CYS A 305 11.79 -12.13 3.48
CA CYS A 305 10.73 -12.86 2.79
C CYS A 305 9.44 -12.88 3.62
N LEU A 306 9.52 -13.12 4.93
CA LEU A 306 8.36 -13.06 5.81
C LEU A 306 7.72 -11.67 5.82
N TYR A 307 8.51 -10.59 5.91
CA TYR A 307 8.02 -9.23 5.77
C TYR A 307 7.26 -9.04 4.45
N ARG A 308 7.80 -9.50 3.31
CA ARG A 308 7.12 -9.43 2.01
C ARG A 308 5.78 -10.17 2.01
N SER A 309 5.72 -11.33 2.65
CA SER A 309 4.49 -12.13 2.77
C SER A 309 3.40 -11.46 3.64
N LEU A 310 3.77 -10.49 4.48
CA LEU A 310 2.85 -9.78 5.37
C LEU A 310 2.48 -8.36 4.88
N LEU A 311 2.85 -8.01 3.64
CA LEU A 311 2.44 -6.77 2.99
C LEU A 311 1.06 -6.92 2.31
N PHE A 312 0.79 -8.08 1.70
CA PHE A 312 -0.39 -8.36 0.89
C PHE A 312 -1.11 -9.64 1.38
N PRO A 313 -2.43 -9.78 1.15
CA PRO A 313 -3.38 -8.78 0.66
C PRO A 313 -3.42 -7.53 1.52
N ARG A 314 -3.63 -6.37 0.89
CA ARG A 314 -3.67 -5.06 1.53
C ARG A 314 -5.07 -4.78 2.08
N LYS A 315 -5.17 -4.14 3.26
CA LYS A 315 -6.41 -3.54 3.74
C LYS A 315 -6.94 -2.53 2.72
N PHE A 316 -8.20 -2.65 2.40
CA PHE A 316 -8.90 -1.70 1.53
C PHE A 316 -10.19 -1.21 2.22
N TYR A 317 -10.16 -1.17 3.54
CA TYR A 317 -11.20 -0.65 4.39
C TYR A 317 -10.65 0.42 5.33
N GLU A 318 -11.52 1.25 5.79
CA GLU A 318 -11.26 2.36 6.69
C GLU A 318 -12.11 2.18 7.94
N LEU A 319 -11.95 3.02 8.94
CA LEU A 319 -12.77 3.00 10.14
C LEU A 319 -13.61 4.27 10.17
N ASP A 320 -14.91 4.12 10.32
CA ASP A 320 -15.84 5.24 10.49
C ASP A 320 -15.65 5.93 11.85
N ALA A 321 -16.43 6.97 12.13
CA ALA A 321 -16.35 7.72 13.38
C ALA A 321 -16.67 6.86 14.63
N ALA A 322 -17.37 5.74 14.46
CA ALA A 322 -17.65 4.77 15.51
C ALA A 322 -16.61 3.64 15.60
N GLY A 323 -15.57 3.68 14.77
CA GLY A 323 -14.52 2.66 14.70
C GLY A 323 -14.97 1.37 14.02
N GLN A 324 -16.06 1.41 13.21
CA GLN A 324 -16.53 0.26 12.46
C GLN A 324 -15.89 0.22 11.07
N PRO A 325 -15.59 -0.97 10.52
CA PRO A 325 -15.04 -1.10 9.18
C PRO A 325 -16.04 -0.65 8.13
N VAL A 326 -15.57 0.21 7.24
CA VAL A 326 -16.29 0.75 6.09
C VAL A 326 -15.33 0.84 4.91
N HIS A 327 -15.82 0.63 3.68
CA HIS A 327 -14.97 0.69 2.51
C HIS A 327 -15.67 1.30 1.30
N TYR A 328 -14.88 1.92 0.43
CA TYR A 328 -15.28 2.16 -0.95
C TYR A 328 -15.22 0.85 -1.71
N SER A 329 -16.31 0.44 -2.33
CA SER A 329 -16.34 -0.76 -3.16
C SER A 329 -15.64 -0.52 -4.50
N PRO A 330 -14.49 -1.16 -4.78
CA PRO A 330 -13.83 -1.03 -6.07
C PRO A 330 -14.58 -1.78 -7.19
N TYR A 331 -15.71 -2.40 -6.86
CA TYR A 331 -16.54 -3.20 -7.78
C TYR A 331 -17.80 -2.49 -8.23
N ASN A 332 -18.41 -1.64 -7.39
CA ASN A 332 -19.66 -0.95 -7.71
C ASN A 332 -19.66 0.55 -7.37
N GLY A 333 -18.58 1.07 -6.79
CA GLY A 333 -18.41 2.50 -6.48
C GLY A 333 -19.20 3.02 -5.29
N GLN A 334 -19.82 2.15 -4.51
CA GLN A 334 -20.56 2.52 -3.30
C GLN A 334 -19.66 2.49 -2.06
N VAL A 335 -20.04 3.24 -1.03
CA VAL A 335 -19.45 3.12 0.31
C VAL A 335 -20.30 2.16 1.10
N LEU A 336 -19.69 1.06 1.58
CA LEU A 336 -20.37 -0.07 2.18
C LEU A 336 -19.71 -0.47 3.52
N PRO A 337 -20.46 -1.04 4.48
CA PRO A 337 -19.91 -1.53 5.73
C PRO A 337 -19.14 -2.84 5.52
N GLY A 338 -18.21 -3.12 6.44
CA GLY A 338 -17.47 -4.38 6.50
C GLY A 338 -16.05 -4.29 5.95
N TYR A 339 -15.34 -5.40 6.09
CA TYR A 339 -13.94 -5.52 5.64
C TYR A 339 -13.85 -5.65 4.12
N MET A 340 -12.80 -5.07 3.57
CA MET A 340 -12.37 -5.26 2.18
C MET A 340 -10.85 -5.38 2.15
N TYR A 341 -10.34 -6.33 1.36
CA TYR A 341 -8.93 -6.53 1.08
C TYR A 341 -8.70 -6.64 -0.42
N THR A 342 -7.54 -6.19 -0.87
CA THR A 342 -7.19 -6.17 -2.29
C THR A 342 -5.70 -6.42 -2.52
N ASP A 343 -5.23 -6.25 -3.74
CA ASP A 343 -3.84 -6.40 -4.17
C ASP A 343 -3.32 -7.83 -3.96
N THR A 344 -4.03 -8.79 -4.51
CA THR A 344 -3.63 -10.19 -4.50
C THR A 344 -4.04 -10.93 -5.77
N GLY A 345 -3.12 -11.77 -6.26
CA GLY A 345 -3.39 -12.81 -7.25
C GLY A 345 -3.62 -14.15 -6.56
N PHE A 346 -4.80 -14.72 -6.70
CA PHE A 346 -5.13 -15.94 -5.96
C PHE A 346 -4.37 -17.15 -6.46
N TRP A 347 -4.07 -17.23 -7.76
CA TRP A 347 -3.20 -18.28 -8.32
C TRP A 347 -1.80 -18.29 -7.71
N ASP A 348 -1.27 -17.09 -7.42
CA ASP A 348 0.06 -16.92 -6.81
C ASP A 348 0.06 -17.30 -5.31
N THR A 349 -1.06 -17.12 -4.62
CA THR A 349 -1.09 -17.05 -3.15
C THR A 349 -1.82 -18.22 -2.47
N PHE A 350 -2.71 -18.94 -3.17
CA PHE A 350 -3.54 -19.97 -2.54
C PHE A 350 -2.74 -21.17 -2.02
N ARG A 351 -1.60 -21.50 -2.65
CA ARG A 351 -0.79 -22.68 -2.30
C ARG A 351 -0.03 -22.52 -1.00
N CYS A 352 0.48 -21.32 -0.72
CA CYS A 352 1.39 -21.09 0.42
C CYS A 352 0.95 -19.93 1.32
N LEU A 353 0.67 -18.74 0.77
CA LEU A 353 0.41 -17.54 1.58
C LEU A 353 -0.87 -17.71 2.41
N PHE A 354 -2.01 -18.02 1.82
CA PHE A 354 -3.26 -18.18 2.56
C PHE A 354 -3.23 -19.35 3.55
N PRO A 355 -2.62 -20.52 3.25
CA PRO A 355 -2.36 -21.55 4.26
C PRO A 355 -1.50 -21.08 5.42
N LEU A 356 -0.47 -20.26 5.17
CA LEU A 356 0.34 -19.63 6.22
C LEU A 356 -0.51 -18.66 7.07
N LEU A 357 -1.33 -17.82 6.43
CA LEU A 357 -2.21 -16.88 7.11
C LEU A 357 -3.27 -17.61 7.97
N ASN A 358 -3.83 -18.72 7.47
CA ASN A 358 -4.73 -19.58 8.25
C ASN A 358 -4.06 -20.08 9.54
N LEU A 359 -2.80 -20.48 9.46
CA LEU A 359 -2.07 -21.07 10.59
C LEU A 359 -1.55 -20.01 11.57
N MET A 360 -0.90 -18.96 11.07
CA MET A 360 -0.11 -18.03 11.88
C MET A 360 -0.86 -16.73 12.22
N TYR A 361 -1.80 -16.29 11.35
CA TYR A 361 -2.46 -14.99 11.46
C TYR A 361 -3.98 -15.10 11.33
N PRO A 362 -4.64 -15.96 12.13
CA PRO A 362 -6.06 -16.30 11.97
C PRO A 362 -6.99 -15.09 12.10
N SER A 363 -6.69 -14.10 12.94
CA SER A 363 -7.53 -12.90 13.11
C SER A 363 -7.59 -12.06 11.84
N VAL A 364 -6.43 -11.81 11.22
CA VAL A 364 -6.35 -11.05 9.96
C VAL A 364 -6.96 -11.84 8.80
N ASN A 365 -6.70 -13.16 8.75
CA ASN A 365 -7.26 -13.98 7.69
C ASN A 365 -8.80 -14.08 7.76
N LYS A 366 -9.40 -13.99 8.96
CA LYS A 366 -10.86 -13.89 9.10
C LYS A 366 -11.42 -12.66 8.39
N GLU A 367 -10.79 -11.50 8.58
CA GLU A 367 -11.17 -10.26 7.88
C GLU A 367 -11.03 -10.40 6.36
N MET A 368 -9.95 -11.06 5.89
CA MET A 368 -9.74 -11.32 4.47
C MET A 368 -10.81 -12.22 3.86
N GLN A 369 -11.23 -13.28 4.58
CA GLN A 369 -12.30 -14.17 4.13
C GLN A 369 -13.65 -13.43 4.05
N GLU A 370 -13.96 -12.58 5.03
CA GLU A 370 -15.15 -11.73 5.00
C GLU A 370 -15.10 -10.76 3.82
N GLY A 371 -13.96 -10.10 3.58
CA GLY A 371 -13.74 -9.22 2.44
C GLY A 371 -13.95 -9.92 1.10
N LEU A 372 -13.52 -11.17 0.97
CA LEU A 372 -13.74 -11.95 -0.25
C LEU A 372 -15.24 -12.26 -0.48
N ILE A 373 -16.00 -12.53 0.58
CA ILE A 373 -17.47 -12.67 0.49
C ILE A 373 -18.12 -11.34 0.12
N ASN A 374 -17.66 -10.22 0.67
CA ASN A 374 -18.16 -8.89 0.30
C ASN A 374 -17.90 -8.61 -1.18
N THR A 375 -16.71 -8.95 -1.71
CA THR A 375 -16.42 -8.86 -3.15
C THR A 375 -17.48 -9.58 -3.99
N TYR A 376 -17.85 -10.81 -3.63
CA TYR A 376 -18.92 -11.55 -4.31
C TYR A 376 -20.28 -10.86 -4.21
N LYS A 377 -20.66 -10.41 -3.01
CA LYS A 377 -21.93 -9.70 -2.80
C LYS A 377 -22.04 -8.41 -3.61
N GLU A 378 -20.93 -7.74 -3.82
CA GLU A 378 -20.84 -6.44 -4.48
C GLU A 378 -20.72 -6.53 -6.00
N SER A 379 -19.97 -7.51 -6.51
CA SER A 379 -19.73 -7.69 -7.94
C SER A 379 -20.53 -8.83 -8.56
N GLY A 380 -20.90 -9.85 -7.79
CA GLY A 380 -21.53 -11.08 -8.26
C GLY A 380 -20.55 -12.18 -8.63
N PHE A 381 -19.23 -11.96 -8.53
CA PHE A 381 -18.18 -12.94 -8.82
C PHE A 381 -17.02 -12.86 -7.83
N PHE A 382 -16.34 -13.98 -7.61
CA PHE A 382 -15.03 -13.98 -6.98
C PHE A 382 -13.95 -13.50 -7.94
N PRO A 383 -12.98 -12.70 -7.48
CA PRO A 383 -11.87 -12.26 -8.31
C PRO A 383 -10.87 -13.39 -8.54
N GLU A 384 -10.30 -13.44 -9.74
CA GLU A 384 -9.12 -14.25 -10.04
C GLU A 384 -7.84 -13.50 -9.63
N TRP A 385 -7.87 -12.19 -9.78
CA TRP A 385 -6.92 -11.21 -9.29
C TRP A 385 -7.67 -9.92 -8.88
N ALA A 386 -7.26 -9.28 -7.81
CA ALA A 386 -7.83 -8.02 -7.35
C ALA A 386 -6.75 -6.92 -7.23
N SER A 387 -6.99 -5.73 -7.84
CA SER A 387 -6.13 -4.54 -7.68
C SER A 387 -6.75 -3.27 -8.31
N PRO A 388 -7.48 -2.40 -7.56
CA PRO A 388 -8.21 -2.79 -6.37
C PRO A 388 -9.46 -3.63 -6.69
N GLY A 389 -10.08 -3.48 -7.89
CA GLY A 389 -11.19 -4.30 -8.38
C GLY A 389 -10.71 -5.53 -9.15
N HIS A 390 -11.61 -6.13 -9.93
CA HIS A 390 -11.29 -7.31 -10.73
C HIS A 390 -10.18 -7.05 -11.75
N ARG A 391 -9.29 -8.04 -11.89
CA ARG A 391 -8.23 -8.05 -12.91
C ARG A 391 -8.25 -9.39 -13.64
N GLY A 392 -8.40 -9.34 -14.96
CA GLY A 392 -8.43 -10.54 -15.82
C GLY A 392 -7.03 -11.02 -16.16
N CYS A 393 -6.35 -11.60 -15.21
CA CYS A 393 -5.01 -12.17 -15.40
C CYS A 393 -4.81 -13.43 -14.56
N MET A 394 -3.82 -14.25 -14.93
CA MET A 394 -3.51 -15.56 -14.38
C MET A 394 -4.60 -16.61 -14.68
N VAL A 395 -4.42 -17.81 -14.19
CA VAL A 395 -5.31 -18.96 -14.48
C VAL A 395 -6.04 -19.42 -13.20
N GLY A 396 -7.17 -20.12 -13.37
CA GLY A 396 -7.89 -20.77 -12.29
C GLY A 396 -8.95 -19.92 -11.61
N ASN A 397 -9.56 -20.51 -10.59
CA ASN A 397 -10.56 -19.91 -9.72
C ASN A 397 -10.12 -20.08 -8.25
N ASN A 398 -8.89 -19.68 -7.96
CA ASN A 398 -8.19 -20.04 -6.74
C ASN A 398 -8.66 -19.24 -5.50
N SER A 399 -9.48 -18.20 -5.70
CA SER A 399 -10.21 -17.55 -4.60
C SER A 399 -11.19 -18.53 -3.92
N ALA A 400 -11.81 -19.43 -4.70
CA ALA A 400 -12.62 -20.53 -4.15
C ALA A 400 -11.77 -21.47 -3.29
N SER A 401 -10.55 -21.84 -3.75
CA SER A 401 -9.62 -22.68 -3.00
C SER A 401 -9.23 -22.06 -1.66
N VAL A 402 -9.01 -20.74 -1.63
CA VAL A 402 -8.69 -19.98 -0.40
C VAL A 402 -9.83 -20.07 0.63
N LEU A 403 -11.09 -19.92 0.21
CA LEU A 403 -12.25 -20.04 1.07
C LEU A 403 -12.46 -21.48 1.58
N VAL A 404 -12.32 -22.45 0.68
CA VAL A 404 -12.48 -23.88 1.04
C VAL A 404 -11.40 -24.31 2.03
N ASP A 405 -10.14 -23.92 1.81
CA ASP A 405 -9.05 -24.21 2.74
C ASP A 405 -9.31 -23.62 4.13
N ALA A 406 -9.76 -22.36 4.22
CA ALA A 406 -10.14 -21.74 5.48
C ALA A 406 -11.33 -22.50 6.15
N TYR A 407 -12.35 -22.86 5.39
CA TYR A 407 -13.49 -23.61 5.89
C TYR A 407 -13.08 -24.99 6.43
N MET A 408 -12.25 -25.74 5.71
CA MET A 408 -11.77 -27.05 6.13
C MET A 408 -10.89 -26.98 7.38
N LYS A 409 -10.18 -25.86 7.60
CA LYS A 409 -9.41 -25.57 8.81
C LYS A 409 -10.26 -25.03 9.98
N GLY A 410 -11.58 -25.01 9.85
CA GLY A 410 -12.50 -24.68 10.94
C GLY A 410 -12.93 -23.21 11.01
N TYR A 411 -12.61 -22.39 10.06
CA TYR A 411 -13.11 -21.02 9.99
C TYR A 411 -14.61 -21.01 9.69
N ARG A 412 -15.38 -20.24 10.47
CA ARG A 412 -16.86 -20.17 10.39
C ARG A 412 -17.36 -18.73 10.53
N ASN A 413 -16.52 -17.75 10.30
CA ASN A 413 -16.85 -16.32 10.45
C ASN A 413 -17.46 -15.70 9.20
N PHE A 414 -17.61 -16.44 8.12
CA PHE A 414 -18.23 -16.00 6.88
C PHE A 414 -19.44 -16.87 6.52
N ASP A 415 -20.31 -16.34 5.67
CA ASP A 415 -21.49 -17.07 5.19
C ASP A 415 -21.09 -18.20 4.22
N ALA A 416 -21.00 -19.42 4.74
CA ALA A 416 -20.61 -20.59 3.96
C ALA A 416 -21.60 -20.93 2.83
N LYS A 417 -22.88 -20.56 2.95
CA LYS A 417 -23.88 -20.78 1.89
C LYS A 417 -23.65 -19.81 0.73
N GLU A 418 -23.40 -18.54 1.03
CA GLU A 418 -23.03 -17.55 0.00
C GLU A 418 -21.69 -17.88 -0.64
N ALA A 419 -20.70 -18.34 0.14
CA ALA A 419 -19.43 -18.82 -0.38
C ALA A 419 -19.60 -19.98 -1.37
N TYR A 420 -20.43 -20.97 -1.03
CA TYR A 420 -20.72 -22.11 -1.90
C TYR A 420 -21.43 -21.69 -3.19
N LYS A 421 -22.45 -20.82 -3.11
CA LYS A 421 -23.09 -20.26 -4.31
C LYS A 421 -22.09 -19.53 -5.21
N ALA A 422 -21.20 -18.75 -4.61
CA ALA A 422 -20.16 -18.04 -5.36
C ALA A 422 -19.19 -19.01 -6.08
N CYS A 423 -18.80 -20.10 -5.41
CA CYS A 423 -17.97 -21.15 -6.02
C CYS A 423 -18.69 -21.84 -7.19
N LEU A 424 -19.95 -22.23 -7.02
CA LEU A 424 -20.76 -22.82 -8.08
C LEU A 424 -20.89 -21.86 -9.27
N ARG A 425 -21.25 -20.60 -8.99
CA ARG A 425 -21.40 -19.58 -10.04
C ARG A 425 -20.12 -19.40 -10.85
N ALA A 426 -18.98 -19.39 -10.17
CA ALA A 426 -17.69 -19.28 -10.83
C ALA A 426 -17.35 -20.53 -11.65
N ALA A 427 -17.69 -21.74 -11.17
CA ALA A 427 -17.46 -23.00 -11.87
C ALA A 427 -18.38 -23.17 -13.09
N GLU A 428 -19.65 -22.87 -12.93
CA GLU A 428 -20.67 -22.95 -14.00
C GLU A 428 -20.57 -21.78 -14.99
N TYR A 429 -19.85 -20.74 -14.62
CA TYR A 429 -19.77 -19.51 -15.40
C TYR A 429 -21.15 -18.86 -15.63
N ASP A 430 -21.97 -18.87 -14.61
CA ASP A 430 -23.27 -18.21 -14.67
C ASP A 430 -23.10 -16.68 -14.54
N THR A 431 -23.30 -15.99 -15.64
CA THR A 431 -23.23 -14.52 -15.71
C THR A 431 -24.58 -13.83 -15.54
N THR A 432 -25.63 -14.59 -15.24
CA THR A 432 -26.99 -14.05 -15.06
C THR A 432 -27.04 -13.10 -13.86
N GLY A 433 -27.54 -11.88 -14.09
CA GLY A 433 -27.70 -10.88 -13.02
C GLY A 433 -26.39 -10.42 -12.37
N ILE A 434 -25.26 -10.44 -13.09
CA ILE A 434 -24.03 -9.80 -12.66
C ILE A 434 -24.29 -8.32 -12.37
N LYS A 435 -23.77 -7.86 -11.23
CA LYS A 435 -23.75 -6.44 -10.88
C LYS A 435 -22.55 -5.78 -11.59
N CYS A 436 -22.76 -4.58 -12.13
CA CYS A 436 -21.72 -3.83 -12.84
C CYS A 436 -21.03 -4.65 -13.96
N PRO A 437 -21.79 -5.17 -14.95
CA PRO A 437 -21.26 -6.08 -15.96
C PRO A 437 -20.08 -5.51 -16.74
N ASP A 438 -20.08 -4.21 -17.04
CA ASP A 438 -18.99 -3.54 -17.76
C ASP A 438 -17.65 -3.56 -17.00
N LEU A 439 -17.70 -3.65 -15.66
CA LEU A 439 -16.50 -3.78 -14.83
C LEU A 439 -16.09 -5.22 -14.56
N VAL A 440 -17.03 -6.15 -14.53
CA VAL A 440 -16.78 -7.54 -14.13
C VAL A 440 -16.48 -8.43 -15.36
N LEU A 441 -17.32 -8.36 -16.39
CA LEU A 441 -17.22 -9.26 -17.55
C LEU A 441 -15.89 -9.21 -18.31
N PRO A 442 -15.24 -8.05 -18.51
CA PRO A 442 -13.95 -7.99 -19.17
C PRO A 442 -12.83 -8.75 -18.46
N HIS A 443 -13.00 -8.97 -17.15
CA HIS A 443 -12.01 -9.60 -16.27
C HIS A 443 -12.32 -11.07 -15.95
N LEU A 444 -13.44 -11.60 -16.41
CA LEU A 444 -13.73 -13.03 -16.34
C LEU A 444 -13.09 -13.73 -17.55
N MET A 445 -12.58 -14.94 -17.35
CA MET A 445 -12.03 -15.75 -18.43
C MET A 445 -13.10 -16.69 -19.01
N PRO A 446 -14.04 -16.18 -19.87
CA PRO A 446 -15.25 -16.90 -20.25
C PRO A 446 -14.98 -18.11 -21.13
N LYS A 447 -14.02 -17.98 -22.06
CA LYS A 447 -13.84 -18.98 -23.13
C LYS A 447 -13.36 -20.34 -22.60
N ALA A 448 -12.35 -20.33 -21.71
CA ALA A 448 -11.82 -21.56 -21.14
C ALA A 448 -12.89 -22.34 -20.35
N LYS A 449 -13.65 -21.66 -19.49
CA LYS A 449 -14.75 -22.25 -18.70
C LYS A 449 -15.89 -22.74 -19.60
N TYR A 450 -16.22 -21.98 -20.65
CA TYR A 450 -17.21 -22.38 -21.63
C TYR A 450 -16.84 -23.71 -22.31
N TYR A 451 -15.63 -23.86 -22.86
CA TYR A 451 -15.19 -25.09 -23.50
C TYR A 451 -15.19 -26.26 -22.50
N LYS A 452 -14.64 -26.07 -21.30
CA LYS A 452 -14.64 -27.10 -20.27
C LYS A 452 -16.06 -27.59 -19.94
N ASN A 453 -17.01 -26.69 -19.78
CA ASN A 453 -18.40 -27.04 -19.44
C ASN A 453 -19.17 -27.64 -20.61
N ALA A 454 -18.91 -27.17 -21.84
CA ALA A 454 -19.62 -27.61 -23.02
C ALA A 454 -19.10 -28.95 -23.60
N ILE A 455 -17.79 -29.18 -23.60
CA ILE A 455 -17.17 -30.34 -24.26
C ILE A 455 -16.21 -31.14 -23.37
N GLY A 456 -16.07 -30.76 -22.08
CA GLY A 456 -15.28 -31.50 -21.09
C GLY A 456 -13.78 -31.22 -21.10
N TYR A 457 -13.27 -30.41 -22.02
CA TYR A 457 -11.85 -30.04 -22.11
C TYR A 457 -11.70 -28.65 -22.73
N ILE A 458 -10.47 -28.07 -22.61
CA ILE A 458 -10.13 -26.78 -23.19
C ILE A 458 -9.23 -26.97 -24.38
N PRO A 459 -9.69 -26.66 -25.64
CA PRO A 459 -8.89 -26.84 -26.84
C PRO A 459 -7.68 -25.91 -26.91
N CYS A 460 -6.49 -26.45 -27.20
CA CYS A 460 -5.24 -25.67 -27.24
C CYS A 460 -5.14 -24.74 -28.49
N ASP A 461 -5.92 -24.98 -29.52
CA ASP A 461 -6.04 -24.10 -30.69
C ASP A 461 -7.01 -22.94 -30.48
N ARG A 462 -7.73 -22.91 -29.37
CA ARG A 462 -8.71 -21.87 -28.99
C ARG A 462 -8.30 -21.05 -27.79
N GLU A 463 -7.56 -21.67 -26.88
CA GLU A 463 -7.13 -21.04 -25.62
C GLU A 463 -5.66 -21.34 -25.33
N ASN A 464 -4.90 -20.29 -25.08
CA ASN A 464 -3.55 -20.41 -24.55
C ASN A 464 -3.58 -21.05 -23.16
N GLU A 465 -2.52 -21.77 -22.79
CA GLU A 465 -2.39 -22.43 -21.46
C GLU A 465 -3.54 -23.43 -21.18
N SER A 466 -4.08 -24.06 -22.21
CA SER A 466 -5.26 -24.93 -22.13
C SER A 466 -5.15 -26.03 -21.08
N VAL A 467 -3.98 -26.65 -20.93
CA VAL A 467 -3.71 -27.71 -19.94
C VAL A 467 -3.73 -27.12 -18.50
N ALA A 468 -3.03 -26.02 -18.27
CA ALA A 468 -3.02 -25.35 -16.96
C ALA A 468 -4.43 -24.92 -16.55
N LYS A 469 -5.16 -24.26 -17.46
CA LYS A 469 -6.55 -23.85 -17.22
C LYS A 469 -7.47 -25.04 -16.95
N ALA A 470 -7.31 -26.17 -17.69
CA ALA A 470 -8.12 -27.36 -17.46
C ALA A 470 -7.89 -27.96 -16.07
N LEU A 471 -6.64 -28.00 -15.60
CA LEU A 471 -6.28 -28.50 -14.27
C LEU A 471 -6.78 -27.59 -13.14
N GLU A 472 -6.65 -26.29 -13.31
CA GLU A 472 -7.07 -25.31 -12.30
C GLU A 472 -8.61 -25.18 -12.19
N TYR A 473 -9.36 -25.54 -13.24
CA TYR A 473 -10.83 -25.55 -13.22
C TYR A 473 -11.44 -26.94 -12.92
N ALA A 474 -10.61 -27.96 -12.70
CA ALA A 474 -11.08 -29.30 -12.35
C ALA A 474 -11.46 -29.42 -10.88
#